data_76852811eeba54d388bea8fa2741d2f7
#
_entry.id   76852811eeba54d388bea8fa2741d2f7
#
_cell.length_a   1.000
_cell.length_b   1.000
_cell.length_c   1.000
_cell.angle_alpha   90.00
_cell.angle_beta   90.00
_cell.angle_gamma   90.00
#
_symmetry.space_group_name_H-M   'P 1'
#
loop_
_entity.id
_entity.type
_entity.pdbx_description
1 polymer ?
#
loop_
_entity_poly.entity_id
_entity_poly.type
_entity_poly.pdbx_seq_one_letter_code
_entity_poly.pdbx_strand_id
1 'polypeptide(L)'
;VLKQPDLARTYRAIAREGNGWFYGGPFAKATAQWMKSNGGIMTAADFRNYKVKLREPVRTMYRGHEIVGMPPPSSGGIHVGQILNILENFDLKKMEPNSADFIHLVTEAMKLAFADRAHWLGDADFVPVPRGLVDKTYAKELAKRIRMDRAGKVTGHGQPPRSAKDLFNHHTTHFSCADGDGTWVACTATVNTSFGSKV
;
A
#
# COMPACT_ATOMS: atom_id res chain seq x y z
N VAL A 1 20.24 -24.56 0.08
CA VAL A 1 20.65 -23.13 0.03
C VAL A 1 20.27 -22.56 -1.33
N LEU A 2 19.48 -21.50 -1.36
CA LEU A 2 19.13 -20.78 -2.60
C LEU A 2 20.35 -20.00 -3.10
N LYS A 3 20.75 -20.23 -4.34
CA LYS A 3 21.86 -19.50 -4.99
C LYS A 3 21.32 -18.75 -6.21
N GLN A 4 21.61 -17.42 -6.26
CA GLN A 4 21.17 -16.52 -7.36
C GLN A 4 22.39 -15.76 -7.90
N PRO A 5 23.27 -16.41 -8.68
CA PRO A 5 24.53 -15.80 -9.14
C PRO A 5 24.27 -14.61 -10.08
N ASP A 6 23.21 -14.64 -10.87
CA ASP A 6 22.87 -13.55 -11.80
C ASP A 6 22.40 -12.31 -11.06
N LEU A 7 21.56 -12.47 -10.04
CA LEU A 7 21.13 -11.36 -9.17
C LEU A 7 22.33 -10.78 -8.42
N ALA A 8 23.25 -11.62 -7.94
CA ALA A 8 24.47 -11.17 -7.31
C ALA A 8 25.36 -10.36 -8.27
N ARG A 9 25.45 -10.74 -9.55
CA ARG A 9 26.14 -9.94 -10.57
C ARG A 9 25.49 -8.58 -10.79
N THR A 10 24.15 -8.56 -10.88
CA THR A 10 23.37 -7.32 -11.02
C THR A 10 23.64 -6.36 -9.85
N TYR A 11 23.57 -6.84 -8.60
CA TYR A 11 23.86 -5.99 -7.44
C TYR A 11 25.29 -5.48 -7.41
N ARG A 12 26.28 -6.30 -7.76
CA ARG A 12 27.67 -5.84 -7.85
C ARG A 12 27.86 -4.79 -8.95
N ALA A 13 27.17 -4.92 -10.07
CA ALA A 13 27.23 -3.93 -11.14
C ALA A 13 26.60 -2.60 -10.70
N ILE A 14 25.44 -2.64 -10.06
CA ILE A 14 24.79 -1.42 -9.50
C ILE A 14 25.68 -0.77 -8.43
N ALA A 15 26.28 -1.56 -7.54
CA ALA A 15 27.18 -1.03 -6.51
C ALA A 15 28.42 -0.33 -7.09
N ARG A 16 28.96 -0.83 -8.21
CA ARG A 16 30.15 -0.29 -8.87
C ARG A 16 29.83 0.90 -9.79
N GLU A 17 28.73 0.83 -10.55
CA GLU A 17 28.43 1.75 -11.65
C GLU A 17 27.23 2.68 -11.34
N GLY A 18 26.61 2.50 -10.18
CA GLY A 18 25.45 3.28 -9.76
C GLY A 18 24.15 2.83 -10.45
N ASN A 19 23.07 3.55 -10.14
CA ASN A 19 21.74 3.27 -10.68
C ASN A 19 21.60 3.49 -12.18
N GLY A 20 22.52 4.23 -12.80
CA GLY A 20 22.59 4.42 -14.26
C GLY A 20 22.76 3.10 -15.01
N TRP A 21 23.48 2.13 -14.44
CA TRP A 21 23.61 0.79 -15.00
C TRP A 21 22.24 0.07 -15.10
N PHE A 22 21.40 0.28 -14.11
CA PHE A 22 20.05 -0.30 -14.07
C PHE A 22 19.09 0.44 -14.99
N TYR A 23 18.95 1.76 -14.85
CA TYR A 23 17.90 2.54 -15.53
C TYR A 23 18.22 2.93 -16.96
N GLY A 24 19.48 3.11 -17.32
CA GLY A 24 19.92 3.49 -18.67
C GLY A 24 20.87 2.53 -19.34
N GLY A 25 21.38 1.59 -18.59
CA GLY A 25 22.46 0.70 -18.95
C GLY A 25 22.03 -0.69 -19.47
N PRO A 26 22.93 -1.68 -19.29
CA PRO A 26 22.74 -3.02 -19.82
C PRO A 26 21.47 -3.71 -19.34
N PHE A 27 21.09 -3.51 -18.07
CA PHE A 27 19.87 -4.14 -17.51
C PHE A 27 18.60 -3.67 -18.24
N ALA A 28 18.40 -2.36 -18.35
CA ALA A 28 17.24 -1.81 -19.05
C ALA A 28 17.14 -2.27 -20.49
N LYS A 29 18.29 -2.31 -21.20
CA LYS A 29 18.35 -2.75 -22.60
C LYS A 29 17.99 -4.24 -22.73
N ALA A 30 18.57 -5.10 -21.92
CA ALA A 30 18.32 -6.53 -21.93
C ALA A 30 16.85 -6.84 -21.59
N THR A 31 16.31 -6.19 -20.55
CA THR A 31 14.91 -6.35 -20.15
C THR A 31 13.95 -5.89 -21.26
N ALA A 32 14.18 -4.72 -21.86
CA ALA A 32 13.35 -4.24 -22.96
C ALA A 32 13.38 -5.16 -24.18
N GLN A 33 14.54 -5.72 -24.50
CA GLN A 33 14.67 -6.69 -25.58
C GLN A 33 13.91 -7.99 -25.28
N TRP A 34 14.05 -8.50 -24.04
CA TRP A 34 13.32 -9.69 -23.62
C TRP A 34 11.80 -9.46 -23.66
N MET A 35 11.32 -8.31 -23.13
CA MET A 35 9.91 -7.91 -23.18
C MET A 35 9.39 -7.90 -24.63
N LYS A 36 10.12 -7.26 -25.55
CA LYS A 36 9.75 -7.23 -26.97
C LYS A 36 9.61 -8.64 -27.57
N SER A 37 10.52 -9.54 -27.24
CA SER A 37 10.52 -10.92 -27.77
C SER A 37 9.42 -11.80 -27.17
N ASN A 38 8.88 -11.44 -26.00
CA ASN A 38 7.90 -12.24 -25.26
C ASN A 38 6.51 -11.55 -25.13
N GLY A 39 6.23 -10.54 -25.94
CA GLY A 39 4.93 -9.87 -25.95
C GLY A 39 4.69 -8.94 -24.75
N GLY A 40 5.73 -8.60 -24.00
CA GLY A 40 5.65 -7.62 -22.90
C GLY A 40 5.62 -6.19 -23.41
N ILE A 41 5.14 -5.26 -22.58
CA ILE A 41 4.92 -3.85 -22.94
C ILE A 41 6.01 -2.89 -22.45
N MET A 42 6.88 -3.34 -21.54
CA MET A 42 7.94 -2.51 -20.96
C MET A 42 9.06 -2.23 -21.94
N THR A 43 9.46 -0.99 -22.07
CA THR A 43 10.50 -0.50 -23.01
C THR A 43 11.69 0.11 -22.26
N ALA A 44 12.81 0.30 -22.96
CA ALA A 44 13.95 1.00 -22.41
C ALA A 44 13.64 2.49 -22.08
N ALA A 45 12.61 3.07 -22.68
CA ALA A 45 12.16 4.42 -22.37
C ALA A 45 11.50 4.48 -20.99
N ASP A 46 10.74 3.46 -20.59
CA ASP A 46 10.11 3.39 -19.29
C ASP A 46 11.16 3.41 -18.18
N PHE A 47 12.27 2.68 -18.36
CA PHE A 47 13.40 2.72 -17.43
C PHE A 47 14.03 4.11 -17.36
N ARG A 48 14.36 4.72 -18.51
CA ARG A 48 15.03 6.04 -18.56
C ARG A 48 14.18 7.17 -18.01
N ASN A 49 12.87 7.08 -18.20
CA ASN A 49 11.92 8.12 -17.81
C ASN A 49 11.43 7.96 -16.37
N TYR A 50 11.80 6.86 -15.69
CA TYR A 50 11.45 6.66 -14.30
C TYR A 50 12.03 7.77 -13.42
N LYS A 51 11.17 8.35 -12.57
CA LYS A 51 11.56 9.38 -11.60
C LYS A 51 10.98 9.05 -10.24
N VAL A 52 11.80 9.20 -9.21
CA VAL A 52 11.34 9.15 -7.83
C VAL A 52 10.37 10.29 -7.58
N LYS A 53 9.27 10.01 -6.91
CA LYS A 53 8.28 11.01 -6.50
C LYS A 53 8.25 11.14 -4.99
N LEU A 54 8.38 12.37 -4.50
CA LEU A 54 8.13 12.71 -3.11
C LEU A 54 6.63 12.95 -2.94
N ARG A 55 6.03 12.35 -1.93
CA ARG A 55 4.60 12.45 -1.66
C ARG A 55 4.35 12.78 -0.19
N GLU A 56 3.31 13.58 0.06
CA GLU A 56 2.87 13.86 1.42
C GLU A 56 2.25 12.60 2.06
N PRO A 57 2.61 12.26 3.30
CA PRO A 57 2.05 11.12 4.00
C PRO A 57 0.56 11.30 4.29
N VAL A 58 -0.14 10.18 4.43
CA VAL A 58 -1.50 10.15 5.00
C VAL A 58 -1.39 10.35 6.50
N ARG A 59 -2.20 11.25 7.04
CA ARG A 59 -2.28 11.52 8.47
C ARG A 59 -3.71 11.37 8.96
N THR A 60 -3.88 10.73 10.09
CA THR A 60 -5.14 10.67 10.83
C THR A 60 -4.87 10.58 12.31
N MET A 61 -5.85 10.91 13.12
CA MET A 61 -5.75 10.76 14.58
C MET A 61 -6.44 9.47 15.01
N TYR A 62 -5.88 8.76 15.96
CA TYR A 62 -6.50 7.61 16.61
C TYR A 62 -6.24 7.65 18.11
N ARG A 63 -7.31 7.82 18.89
CA ARG A 63 -7.25 7.85 20.37
C ARG A 63 -6.19 8.80 20.93
N GLY A 64 -6.06 10.00 20.34
CA GLY A 64 -5.10 11.00 20.75
C GLY A 64 -3.70 10.86 20.15
N HIS A 65 -3.43 9.81 19.37
CA HIS A 65 -2.16 9.60 18.67
C HIS A 65 -2.29 9.94 17.19
N GLU A 66 -1.29 10.63 16.65
CA GLU A 66 -1.20 10.83 15.21
C GLU A 66 -0.69 9.54 14.54
N ILE A 67 -1.43 9.07 13.57
CA ILE A 67 -1.05 7.96 12.69
C ILE A 67 -0.57 8.54 11.37
N VAL A 68 0.68 8.30 11.06
CA VAL A 68 1.32 8.72 9.81
C VAL A 68 1.58 7.49 8.97
N GLY A 69 1.04 7.43 7.78
CA GLY A 69 1.15 6.27 6.91
C GLY A 69 1.60 6.62 5.50
N MET A 70 2.12 5.62 4.79
CA MET A 70 2.50 5.77 3.40
C MET A 70 1.29 6.23 2.57
N PRO A 71 1.49 7.29 1.77
CA PRO A 71 0.45 7.73 0.86
C PRO A 71 0.36 6.75 -0.32
N PRO A 72 -0.68 6.84 -1.12
CA PRO A 72 -0.65 6.19 -2.41
C PRO A 72 0.59 6.58 -3.22
N PRO A 73 1.09 5.61 -3.95
CA PRO A 73 0.51 4.31 -4.33
C PRO A 73 0.41 3.23 -3.27
N SER A 74 0.87 3.38 -2.06
CA SER A 74 0.64 2.41 -1.00
C SER A 74 -0.77 2.52 -0.44
N SER A 75 -1.46 1.40 -0.30
CA SER A 75 -2.77 1.36 0.35
C SER A 75 -2.67 1.38 1.90
N GLY A 76 -1.48 1.09 2.44
CA GLY A 76 -1.28 0.85 3.87
C GLY A 76 -1.72 2.03 4.73
N GLY A 77 -1.28 3.24 4.45
CA GLY A 77 -1.63 4.41 5.24
C GLY A 77 -3.13 4.70 5.28
N ILE A 78 -3.81 4.58 4.14
CA ILE A 78 -5.27 4.77 4.09
C ILE A 78 -6.00 3.65 4.82
N HIS A 79 -5.69 2.39 4.51
CA HIS A 79 -6.44 1.27 5.07
C HIS A 79 -6.27 1.15 6.56
N VAL A 80 -5.05 1.28 7.05
CA VAL A 80 -4.80 1.28 8.49
C VAL A 80 -5.52 2.46 9.14
N GLY A 81 -5.41 3.66 8.57
CA GLY A 81 -6.13 4.83 9.06
C GLY A 81 -7.66 4.66 9.05
N GLN A 82 -8.22 4.13 7.96
CA GLN A 82 -9.65 3.89 7.84
C GLN A 82 -10.15 2.82 8.82
N ILE A 83 -9.45 1.70 8.95
CA ILE A 83 -9.79 0.63 9.90
C ILE A 83 -9.73 1.17 11.32
N LEU A 84 -8.67 1.88 11.70
CA LEU A 84 -8.54 2.48 13.03
C LEU A 84 -9.67 3.49 13.30
N ASN A 85 -10.01 4.32 12.32
CA ASN A 85 -11.10 5.28 12.44
C ASN A 85 -12.47 4.60 12.60
N ILE A 86 -12.71 3.47 11.94
CA ILE A 86 -13.92 2.65 12.16
C ILE A 86 -13.93 2.09 13.58
N LEU A 87 -12.82 1.46 13.99
CA LEU A 87 -12.68 0.83 15.31
C LEU A 87 -12.77 1.83 16.47
N GLU A 88 -12.44 3.09 16.26
CA GLU A 88 -12.53 4.13 17.29
C GLU A 88 -13.97 4.38 17.77
N ASN A 89 -14.98 3.96 17.00
CA ASN A 89 -16.39 4.06 17.37
C ASN A 89 -16.86 2.94 18.33
N PHE A 90 -15.97 2.03 18.73
CA PHE A 90 -16.26 0.91 19.62
C PHE A 90 -15.37 0.95 20.86
N ASP A 91 -15.90 0.46 21.98
CA ASP A 91 -15.14 0.39 23.24
C ASP A 91 -14.28 -0.89 23.29
N LEU A 92 -13.14 -0.85 22.61
CA LEU A 92 -12.20 -1.98 22.55
C LEU A 92 -11.62 -2.33 23.93
N LYS A 93 -11.66 -1.43 24.92
CA LYS A 93 -11.12 -1.71 26.27
C LYS A 93 -11.97 -2.74 27.01
N LYS A 94 -13.22 -2.92 26.61
CA LYS A 94 -14.14 -3.94 27.18
C LYS A 94 -14.03 -5.30 26.51
N MET A 95 -13.21 -5.43 25.46
CA MET A 95 -13.02 -6.68 24.74
C MET A 95 -11.70 -7.34 25.16
N GLU A 96 -11.74 -8.61 25.49
CA GLU A 96 -10.52 -9.38 25.71
C GLU A 96 -9.72 -9.46 24.40
N PRO A 97 -8.39 -9.22 24.43
CA PRO A 97 -7.55 -9.35 23.26
C PRO A 97 -7.68 -10.74 22.63
N ASN A 98 -7.85 -10.78 21.32
CA ASN A 98 -8.06 -12.01 20.54
C ASN A 98 -9.34 -12.80 20.87
N SER A 99 -10.28 -12.21 21.60
CA SER A 99 -11.61 -12.81 21.78
C SER A 99 -12.36 -12.88 20.46
N ALA A 100 -13.41 -13.71 20.39
CA ALA A 100 -14.28 -13.82 19.22
C ALA A 100 -14.87 -12.46 18.83
N ASP A 101 -15.31 -11.66 19.80
CA ASP A 101 -15.87 -10.32 19.57
C ASP A 101 -14.83 -9.35 19.01
N PHE A 102 -13.60 -9.38 19.56
CA PHE A 102 -12.50 -8.55 19.08
C PHE A 102 -12.14 -8.91 17.63
N ILE A 103 -11.93 -10.21 17.35
CA ILE A 103 -11.61 -10.70 15.99
C ILE A 103 -12.74 -10.39 15.02
N HIS A 104 -13.99 -10.61 15.43
CA HIS A 104 -15.16 -10.29 14.63
C HIS A 104 -15.18 -8.79 14.24
N LEU A 105 -15.08 -7.92 15.23
CA LEU A 105 -15.12 -6.47 15.00
C LEU A 105 -14.00 -5.99 14.08
N VAL A 106 -12.76 -6.44 14.32
CA VAL A 106 -11.62 -6.08 13.46
C VAL A 106 -11.84 -6.60 12.03
N THR A 107 -12.32 -7.83 11.88
CA THR A 107 -12.60 -8.42 10.57
C THR A 107 -13.69 -7.67 9.82
N GLU A 108 -14.77 -7.28 10.50
CA GLU A 108 -15.86 -6.49 9.88
C GLU A 108 -15.35 -5.11 9.44
N ALA A 109 -14.55 -4.43 10.25
CA ALA A 109 -13.92 -3.16 9.87
C ALA A 109 -13.00 -3.33 8.64
N MET A 110 -12.19 -4.40 8.63
CA MET A 110 -11.35 -4.74 7.48
C MET A 110 -12.17 -4.98 6.22
N LYS A 111 -13.25 -5.74 6.29
CA LYS A 111 -14.12 -6.02 5.12
C LYS A 111 -14.64 -4.73 4.47
N LEU A 112 -15.07 -3.76 5.27
CA LEU A 112 -15.55 -2.47 4.77
C LEU A 112 -14.42 -1.68 4.11
N ALA A 113 -13.27 -1.59 4.77
CA ALA A 113 -12.09 -0.91 4.23
C ALA A 113 -11.58 -1.57 2.94
N PHE A 114 -11.58 -2.90 2.85
CA PHE A 114 -11.16 -3.61 1.65
C PHE A 114 -12.15 -3.48 0.48
N ALA A 115 -13.45 -3.34 0.75
CA ALA A 115 -14.42 -3.02 -0.30
C ALA A 115 -14.18 -1.63 -0.89
N ASP A 116 -13.89 -0.64 -0.04
CA ASP A 116 -13.50 0.70 -0.48
C ASP A 116 -12.18 0.67 -1.25
N ARG A 117 -11.21 -0.09 -0.76
CA ARG A 117 -9.93 -0.29 -1.42
C ARG A 117 -10.11 -0.80 -2.85
N ALA A 118 -10.92 -1.82 -3.04
CA ALA A 118 -11.12 -2.46 -4.34
C ALA A 118 -11.70 -1.51 -5.40
N HIS A 119 -12.43 -0.48 -4.96
CA HIS A 119 -13.09 0.47 -5.86
C HIS A 119 -12.35 1.80 -5.99
N TRP A 120 -11.91 2.37 -4.87
CA TRP A 120 -11.41 3.73 -4.83
C TRP A 120 -9.90 3.86 -4.99
N LEU A 121 -9.14 2.80 -4.71
CA LEU A 121 -7.70 2.91 -4.82
C LEU A 121 -7.18 2.53 -6.20
N GLY A 122 -6.37 3.39 -6.70
CA GLY A 122 -5.66 3.25 -7.95
C GLY A 122 -4.41 4.15 -7.99
N ASP A 123 -3.63 4.27 -9.10
CA ASP A 123 -2.48 5.17 -9.21
C ASP A 123 -2.95 6.62 -9.23
N ALA A 124 -2.45 7.30 -8.26
CA ALA A 124 -2.74 8.65 -7.95
C ALA A 124 -2.34 9.66 -9.02
N ASP A 125 -1.45 9.26 -9.87
CA ASP A 125 -1.09 10.05 -11.04
C ASP A 125 -2.08 9.83 -12.20
N PHE A 126 -2.94 8.81 -12.09
CA PHE A 126 -3.85 8.40 -13.17
C PHE A 126 -5.32 8.34 -12.76
N VAL A 127 -5.63 8.13 -11.48
CA VAL A 127 -7.02 8.05 -10.99
C VAL A 127 -7.21 8.85 -9.69
N PRO A 128 -8.36 9.50 -9.50
CA PRO A 128 -8.65 10.21 -8.27
C PRO A 128 -8.93 9.24 -7.12
N VAL A 129 -8.23 9.37 -6.00
CA VAL A 129 -8.47 8.59 -4.77
C VAL A 129 -8.99 9.51 -3.68
N PRO A 130 -10.20 9.26 -3.10
CA PRO A 130 -10.80 10.15 -2.13
C PRO A 130 -10.03 10.23 -0.80
N ARG A 131 -9.55 11.41 -0.42
CA ARG A 131 -9.00 11.63 0.94
C ARG A 131 -10.02 11.37 2.04
N GLY A 132 -11.31 11.48 1.71
CA GLY A 132 -12.42 11.14 2.58
C GLY A 132 -12.43 9.70 3.06
N LEU A 133 -11.64 8.80 2.48
CA LEU A 133 -11.48 7.42 2.98
C LEU A 133 -10.96 7.37 4.43
N VAL A 134 -10.18 8.36 4.87
CA VAL A 134 -9.70 8.47 6.25
C VAL A 134 -10.48 9.51 7.08
N ASP A 135 -11.60 10.01 6.58
CA ASP A 135 -12.47 10.93 7.29
C ASP A 135 -13.20 10.27 8.46
N LYS A 136 -13.27 10.95 9.61
CA LYS A 136 -13.89 10.44 10.82
C LYS A 136 -15.41 10.29 10.69
N THR A 137 -16.05 11.20 10.00
CA THR A 137 -17.50 11.14 9.77
C THR A 137 -17.85 9.97 8.90
N TYR A 138 -17.07 9.75 7.84
CA TYR A 138 -17.22 8.59 6.97
C TYR A 138 -17.00 7.27 7.72
N ALA A 139 -15.94 7.20 8.52
CA ALA A 139 -15.67 6.02 9.36
C ALA A 139 -16.82 5.73 10.34
N LYS A 140 -17.46 6.76 10.90
CA LYS A 140 -18.65 6.62 11.75
C LYS A 140 -19.84 6.03 10.99
N GLU A 141 -20.05 6.44 9.74
CA GLU A 141 -21.10 5.85 8.90
C GLU A 141 -20.82 4.37 8.57
N LEU A 142 -19.55 4.03 8.29
CA LEU A 142 -19.16 2.64 8.08
C LEU A 142 -19.32 1.80 9.36
N ALA A 143 -18.98 2.34 10.52
CA ALA A 143 -19.14 1.66 11.81
C ALA A 143 -20.58 1.25 12.09
N LYS A 144 -21.58 2.05 11.70
CA LYS A 144 -23.00 1.72 11.84
C LYS A 144 -23.43 0.46 11.07
N ARG A 145 -22.66 0.04 10.07
CA ARG A 145 -22.93 -1.15 9.27
C ARG A 145 -22.48 -2.44 9.96
N ILE A 146 -21.62 -2.34 10.98
CA ILE A 146 -21.09 -3.49 11.72
C ILE A 146 -22.15 -3.97 12.73
N ARG A 147 -22.43 -5.25 12.69
CA ARG A 147 -23.34 -5.94 13.61
C ARG A 147 -22.50 -6.91 14.44
N MET A 148 -22.55 -6.78 15.78
CA MET A 148 -21.79 -7.66 16.67
C MET A 148 -22.39 -9.06 16.81
N ASP A 149 -23.65 -9.23 16.45
CA ASP A 149 -24.39 -10.49 16.55
C ASP A 149 -24.25 -11.41 15.33
N ARG A 150 -23.66 -10.92 14.25
CA ARG A 150 -23.51 -11.68 12.99
C ARG A 150 -22.53 -11.06 12.01
N ALA A 151 -21.96 -11.89 11.15
CA ALA A 151 -21.14 -11.42 10.03
C ALA A 151 -21.98 -10.61 9.02
N GLY A 152 -21.54 -9.41 8.69
CA GLY A 152 -22.15 -8.56 7.69
C GLY A 152 -21.83 -9.03 6.27
N LYS A 153 -22.79 -8.89 5.36
CA LYS A 153 -22.53 -9.03 3.93
C LYS A 153 -22.14 -7.68 3.35
N VAL A 154 -20.89 -7.55 2.92
CA VAL A 154 -20.43 -6.35 2.21
C VAL A 154 -20.69 -6.54 0.72
N THR A 155 -21.64 -5.79 0.18
CA THR A 155 -22.08 -5.90 -1.23
C THR A 155 -21.40 -4.91 -2.15
N GLY A 156 -20.56 -4.01 -1.62
CA GLY A 156 -19.84 -3.00 -2.38
C GLY A 156 -19.17 -1.96 -1.49
N HIS A 157 -18.50 -1.05 -2.14
CA HIS A 157 -17.81 0.08 -1.50
C HIS A 157 -18.79 1.08 -0.89
N GLY A 158 -18.29 1.94 0.00
CA GLY A 158 -18.99 3.10 0.51
C GLY A 158 -18.85 4.33 -0.40
N GLN A 159 -19.33 5.47 0.10
CA GLN A 159 -19.27 6.77 -0.59
C GLN A 159 -18.46 7.76 0.28
N PRO A 160 -17.12 7.74 0.21
CA PRO A 160 -16.31 8.69 0.97
C PRO A 160 -16.56 10.12 0.48
N PRO A 161 -16.50 11.12 1.38
CA PRO A 161 -16.57 12.52 0.99
C PRO A 161 -15.50 12.85 -0.06
N ARG A 162 -15.88 13.56 -1.10
CA ARG A 162 -14.91 14.02 -2.11
C ARG A 162 -14.11 15.20 -1.58
N SER A 163 -12.80 15.16 -1.79
CA SER A 163 -11.90 16.27 -1.55
C SER A 163 -11.19 16.64 -2.86
N ALA A 164 -10.81 17.89 -3.00
CA ALA A 164 -10.29 18.43 -4.26
C ALA A 164 -8.87 17.93 -4.65
N LYS A 165 -8.24 17.08 -3.83
CA LYS A 165 -6.88 16.54 -4.07
C LYS A 165 -6.82 15.09 -3.65
N ASP A 166 -7.02 14.20 -4.60
CA ASP A 166 -7.05 12.76 -4.34
C ASP A 166 -6.07 12.02 -5.22
N LEU A 167 -5.20 11.18 -4.64
CA LEU A 167 -4.38 10.25 -5.41
C LEU A 167 -3.57 9.24 -4.59
N PHE A 168 -3.71 7.86 -4.85
CA PHE A 168 -3.01 6.80 -4.11
C PHE A 168 -2.93 5.40 -4.75
N ASN A 169 -1.79 4.66 -4.68
CA ASN A 169 -1.65 3.29 -5.22
C ASN A 169 -0.76 2.27 -4.50
N HIS A 170 -0.67 1.05 -5.01
CA HIS A 170 -0.62 -0.31 -4.55
C HIS A 170 0.75 -1.00 -4.34
N HIS A 171 0.79 -2.00 -3.53
CA HIS A 171 1.34 -3.34 -3.17
C HIS A 171 2.84 -3.51 -2.88
N THR A 172 3.14 -4.43 -1.88
CA THR A 172 4.42 -4.32 -1.19
C THR A 172 4.92 -5.59 -0.52
N THR A 173 6.24 -5.77 -0.53
CA THR A 173 7.06 -6.32 0.55
C THR A 173 7.59 -5.17 1.39
N HIS A 174 7.65 -5.34 2.71
CA HIS A 174 8.13 -4.33 3.63
C HIS A 174 9.32 -4.83 4.44
N PHE A 175 10.37 -4.01 4.57
CA PHE A 175 11.43 -4.19 5.55
C PHE A 175 11.75 -2.87 6.23
N SER A 176 12.17 -2.96 7.49
CA SER A 176 12.60 -1.81 8.26
C SER A 176 14.00 -2.07 8.82
N CYS A 177 14.79 -1.05 8.92
CA CYS A 177 16.06 -1.07 9.62
C CYS A 177 16.22 0.18 10.49
N ALA A 178 17.01 0.07 11.53
CA ALA A 178 17.35 1.16 12.42
C ALA A 178 18.85 1.11 12.71
N ASP A 179 19.46 2.28 12.89
CA ASP A 179 20.82 2.40 13.35
C ASP A 179 20.90 2.76 14.84
N GLY A 180 22.11 2.81 15.39
CA GLY A 180 22.36 3.16 16.78
C GLY A 180 22.10 4.63 17.11
N ASP A 181 21.99 5.49 16.11
CA ASP A 181 21.76 6.94 16.26
C ASP A 181 20.25 7.27 16.24
N GLY A 182 19.40 6.27 16.11
CA GLY A 182 17.96 6.43 16.12
C GLY A 182 17.35 6.77 14.76
N THR A 183 18.10 6.61 13.66
CA THR A 183 17.54 6.71 12.30
C THR A 183 16.77 5.45 11.95
N TRP A 184 15.54 5.61 11.47
CA TRP A 184 14.69 4.52 11.01
C TRP A 184 14.41 4.63 9.53
N VAL A 185 14.61 3.54 8.81
CA VAL A 185 14.21 3.42 7.40
C VAL A 185 13.17 2.31 7.28
N ALA A 186 12.04 2.65 6.71
CA ALA A 186 11.01 1.71 6.34
C ALA A 186 10.93 1.66 4.81
N CYS A 187 11.17 0.50 4.23
CA CYS A 187 11.16 0.33 2.79
C CYS A 187 10.12 -0.71 2.39
N THR A 188 9.30 -0.33 1.44
CA THR A 188 8.29 -1.19 0.88
C THR A 188 8.61 -1.47 -0.58
N ALA A 189 8.88 -2.73 -0.91
CA ALA A 189 9.18 -3.17 -2.27
C ALA A 189 8.27 -4.32 -2.68
N THR A 190 7.85 -4.37 -3.94
CA THR A 190 6.92 -5.40 -4.40
C THR A 190 7.12 -5.76 -5.87
N VAL A 191 6.69 -6.95 -6.20
CA VAL A 191 6.44 -7.42 -7.57
C VAL A 191 4.94 -7.69 -7.79
N ASN A 192 4.10 -7.11 -6.94
CA ASN A 192 2.63 -7.13 -6.90
C ASN A 192 2.03 -8.49 -6.50
N THR A 193 2.22 -9.55 -7.24
CA THR A 193 1.77 -10.91 -6.91
C THR A 193 2.93 -11.77 -6.41
N SER A 194 2.66 -12.97 -5.87
CA SER A 194 3.66 -13.86 -5.25
C SER A 194 4.89 -14.14 -6.12
N PHE A 195 4.77 -14.04 -7.44
CA PHE A 195 5.87 -14.20 -8.40
C PHE A 195 5.83 -13.13 -9.50
N GLY A 196 5.35 -11.94 -9.19
CA GLY A 196 5.22 -10.84 -10.15
C GLY A 196 4.25 -11.18 -11.30
N SER A 197 4.64 -10.86 -12.51
CA SER A 197 3.84 -11.15 -13.71
C SER A 197 3.71 -12.63 -14.04
N LYS A 198 4.53 -13.48 -13.45
CA LYS A 198 4.63 -14.94 -13.71
C LYS A 198 5.00 -15.27 -15.16
N VAL A 199 5.71 -14.37 -15.82
CA VAL A 199 6.25 -14.54 -17.18
C VAL A 199 7.61 -15.22 -17.11
#